data_5f5d1f5c3b5d390f25a33af3b806a877
#
_entry.id   5f5d1f5c3b5d390f25a33af3b806a877
#
_cell.length_a   1.000
_cell.length_b   1.000
_cell.length_c   1.000
_cell.angle_alpha   90.00
_cell.angle_beta   90.00
_cell.angle_gamma   90.00
#
_symmetry.space_group_name_H-M   'P 1'
#
loop_
_entity.id
_entity.type
_entity.pdbx_description
1 polymer ?
#
loop_
_entity_poly.entity_id
_entity_poly.type
_entity_poly.pdbx_seq_one_letter_code
_entity_poly.pdbx_strand_id
1 'polypeptide(L)'
;MGAGALKHSEAHRNGNLSTSVHWYVDDKVAVQTLYYSDGAYAVGRQYGTPLVPGVTNTNSINIEICVNPDSDYNQARANCIELVRQIMAELEIDADHVIRHYDAKRKHCPRKMLDQPQLWTDFKNVLNQPTYATGWHHDNNGWWYADTQHNYYRSCWQTINHHRYYFNEDGYALTDWHQIDGKWYYFEPTAGHPLECALYVTDADGAQRPGEF
;
A
#
# COMPACT_ATOMS: atom_id res chain seq x y z
N MET A 1 -19.40 19.72 -12.80
CA MET A 1 -18.10 19.07 -13.03
C MET A 1 -17.48 18.86 -11.66
N GLY A 2 -17.11 17.64 -11.30
CA GLY A 2 -16.39 17.37 -10.05
C GLY A 2 -15.01 18.03 -10.06
N ALA A 3 -14.52 18.43 -8.89
CA ALA A 3 -13.20 19.03 -8.75
C ALA A 3 -12.22 17.99 -8.20
N GLY A 4 -10.98 17.94 -8.72
CA GLY A 4 -9.90 17.13 -8.18
C GLY A 4 -9.30 17.72 -6.91
N ALA A 5 -8.37 17.00 -6.28
CA ALA A 5 -7.77 17.33 -5.00
C ALA A 5 -7.16 18.75 -4.98
N LEU A 6 -6.44 19.14 -6.02
CA LEU A 6 -5.86 20.49 -6.14
C LEU A 6 -6.92 21.60 -6.13
N LYS A 7 -8.01 21.44 -6.90
CA LYS A 7 -9.09 22.45 -6.96
C LYS A 7 -9.83 22.55 -5.63
N HIS A 8 -10.05 21.43 -4.95
CA HIS A 8 -10.64 21.43 -3.60
C HIS A 8 -9.73 22.13 -2.60
N SER A 9 -8.43 21.87 -2.64
CA SER A 9 -7.46 22.52 -1.75
C SER A 9 -7.37 24.04 -2.00
N GLU A 10 -7.43 24.48 -3.26
CA GLU A 10 -7.49 25.90 -3.63
C GLU A 10 -8.77 26.56 -3.12
N ALA A 11 -9.94 25.92 -3.30
CA ALA A 11 -11.21 26.41 -2.79
C ALA A 11 -11.21 26.52 -1.26
N HIS A 12 -10.60 25.55 -0.57
CA HIS A 12 -10.42 25.58 0.88
C HIS A 12 -9.54 26.76 1.31
N ARG A 13 -8.36 26.92 0.70
CA ARG A 13 -7.42 28.04 0.97
C ARG A 13 -8.05 29.41 0.74
N ASN A 14 -8.91 29.52 -0.25
CA ASN A 14 -9.60 30.77 -0.59
C ASN A 14 -10.87 31.03 0.22
N GLY A 15 -11.18 30.17 1.22
CA GLY A 15 -12.36 30.32 2.06
C GLY A 15 -13.71 30.08 1.36
N ASN A 16 -13.69 29.42 0.19
CA ASN A 16 -14.87 29.15 -0.63
C ASN A 16 -15.66 27.90 -0.19
N LEU A 17 -15.22 27.21 0.88
CA LEU A 17 -15.86 26.03 1.44
C LEU A 17 -16.26 26.28 2.88
N SER A 18 -17.48 25.81 3.25
CA SER A 18 -17.99 25.84 4.62
C SER A 18 -17.53 24.65 5.47
N THR A 19 -16.84 23.70 4.86
CA THR A 19 -16.26 22.50 5.48
C THR A 19 -14.75 22.49 5.26
N SER A 20 -14.03 21.82 6.14
CA SER A 20 -12.59 21.64 5.99
C SER A 20 -12.20 20.18 6.28
N VAL A 21 -11.13 19.72 5.66
CA VAL A 21 -10.54 18.40 5.87
C VAL A 21 -9.03 18.53 5.96
N HIS A 22 -8.34 17.52 6.48
CA HIS A 22 -6.88 17.52 6.51
C HIS A 22 -6.28 17.20 5.14
N TRP A 23 -6.93 16.31 4.37
CA TRP A 23 -6.44 15.85 3.08
C TRP A 23 -7.54 15.73 2.04
N TYR A 24 -7.22 16.14 0.81
CA TYR A 24 -7.93 15.78 -0.41
C TYR A 24 -7.07 14.83 -1.23
N VAL A 25 -7.66 13.74 -1.73
CA VAL A 25 -6.98 12.71 -2.52
C VAL A 25 -7.76 12.44 -3.80
N ASP A 26 -7.07 12.40 -4.94
CA ASP A 26 -7.62 11.94 -6.22
C ASP A 26 -6.69 10.90 -6.87
N ASP A 27 -6.94 10.55 -8.12
CA ASP A 27 -6.15 9.57 -8.88
C ASP A 27 -4.74 10.04 -9.25
N LYS A 28 -4.38 11.29 -8.97
CA LYS A 28 -3.12 11.93 -9.36
C LYS A 28 -2.30 12.38 -8.17
N VAL A 29 -2.97 12.88 -7.12
CA VAL A 29 -2.27 13.55 -6.01
C VAL A 29 -3.06 13.48 -4.71
N ALA A 30 -2.33 13.50 -3.59
CA ALA A 30 -2.85 13.80 -2.26
C ALA A 30 -2.36 15.20 -1.83
N VAL A 31 -3.26 16.05 -1.32
CA VAL A 31 -2.97 17.43 -0.94
C VAL A 31 -3.37 17.67 0.49
N GLN A 32 -2.41 18.01 1.35
CA GLN A 32 -2.66 18.40 2.74
C GLN A 32 -3.13 19.86 2.80
N THR A 33 -4.15 20.13 3.60
CA THR A 33 -4.74 21.46 3.76
C THR A 33 -4.77 21.96 5.20
N LEU A 34 -4.65 21.06 6.18
CA LEU A 34 -4.59 21.38 7.61
C LEU A 34 -3.47 20.56 8.27
N TYR A 35 -2.88 21.09 9.35
CA TYR A 35 -2.00 20.31 10.22
C TYR A 35 -2.82 19.30 11.03
N TYR A 36 -2.22 18.20 11.46
CA TYR A 36 -2.91 17.19 12.27
C TYR A 36 -3.37 17.72 13.65
N SER A 37 -2.73 18.76 14.15
CA SER A 37 -3.11 19.47 15.37
C SER A 37 -4.36 20.34 15.22
N ASP A 38 -4.78 20.62 13.98
CA ASP A 38 -5.92 21.48 13.72
C ASP A 38 -7.24 20.68 13.82
N GLY A 39 -8.33 21.37 14.14
CA GLY A 39 -9.66 20.79 14.01
C GLY A 39 -10.19 20.97 12.59
N ALA A 40 -10.81 19.93 12.03
CA ALA A 40 -11.42 19.99 10.70
C ALA A 40 -12.94 19.94 10.76
N TYR A 41 -13.63 20.85 10.11
CA TYR A 41 -15.10 20.87 10.02
C TYR A 41 -15.63 19.81 9.03
N ALA A 42 -15.33 18.52 9.29
CA ALA A 42 -15.64 17.39 8.42
C ALA A 42 -16.61 16.38 9.02
N VAL A 43 -16.62 16.22 10.35
CA VAL A 43 -17.40 15.20 11.04
C VAL A 43 -18.91 15.52 11.03
N GLY A 44 -19.28 16.79 11.12
CA GLY A 44 -20.61 17.30 10.85
C GLY A 44 -21.73 16.75 11.74
N ARG A 45 -22.98 16.79 11.18
CA ARG A 45 -24.20 16.38 11.86
C ARG A 45 -24.31 14.87 12.00
N GLN A 46 -24.87 14.41 13.12
CA GLN A 46 -25.22 13.01 13.37
C GLN A 46 -26.57 12.66 12.74
N TYR A 47 -26.62 11.51 12.03
CA TYR A 47 -27.80 11.02 11.31
C TYR A 47 -28.43 9.77 11.94
N GLY A 48 -27.83 9.22 13.00
CA GLY A 48 -28.30 8.05 13.73
C GLY A 48 -27.31 7.66 14.82
N THR A 49 -27.53 6.54 15.49
CA THR A 49 -26.61 6.05 16.53
C THR A 49 -25.26 5.68 15.90
N PRO A 50 -24.13 6.30 16.29
CA PRO A 50 -22.81 5.98 15.75
C PRO A 50 -22.44 4.51 16.00
N LEU A 51 -21.67 3.91 15.08
CA LEU A 51 -20.98 2.64 15.32
C LEU A 51 -19.72 2.87 16.16
N VAL A 52 -19.06 4.01 15.92
CA VAL A 52 -17.90 4.47 16.71
C VAL A 52 -18.29 5.81 17.33
N PRO A 53 -18.69 5.83 18.62
CA PRO A 53 -19.07 7.07 19.31
C PRO A 53 -17.84 7.91 19.66
N GLY A 54 -18.08 9.21 19.97
CA GLY A 54 -17.04 10.12 20.47
C GLY A 54 -16.17 10.77 19.40
N VAL A 55 -16.35 10.47 18.11
CA VAL A 55 -15.60 11.09 17.01
C VAL A 55 -16.06 12.53 16.82
N THR A 56 -15.10 13.46 16.81
CA THR A 56 -15.30 14.92 16.71
C THR A 56 -14.37 15.54 15.68
N ASN A 57 -14.57 16.81 15.39
CA ASN A 57 -13.70 17.60 14.49
C ASN A 57 -12.28 17.81 15.03
N THR A 58 -12.04 17.58 16.32
CA THR A 58 -10.75 17.87 16.97
C THR A 58 -9.99 16.62 17.41
N ASN A 59 -10.58 15.42 17.26
CA ASN A 59 -9.93 14.15 17.60
C ASN A 59 -9.87 13.18 16.42
N SER A 60 -9.99 13.71 15.21
CA SER A 60 -9.94 12.89 13.98
C SER A 60 -9.19 13.59 12.87
N ILE A 61 -8.46 12.83 12.09
CA ILE A 61 -7.87 13.25 10.81
C ILE A 61 -8.86 12.87 9.70
N ASN A 62 -9.22 13.84 8.88
CA ASN A 62 -10.24 13.66 7.86
C ASN A 62 -9.63 13.68 6.47
N ILE A 63 -9.97 12.67 5.67
CA ILE A 63 -9.51 12.50 4.30
C ILE A 63 -10.71 12.43 3.37
N GLU A 64 -10.73 13.26 2.35
CA GLU A 64 -11.75 13.28 1.31
C GLU A 64 -11.20 12.65 0.03
N ILE A 65 -11.80 11.52 -0.40
CA ILE A 65 -11.50 10.92 -1.70
C ILE A 65 -12.35 11.62 -2.75
N CYS A 66 -11.72 12.33 -3.67
CA CYS A 66 -12.40 13.04 -4.73
C CYS A 66 -12.97 12.05 -5.76
N VAL A 67 -14.25 12.24 -6.12
CA VAL A 67 -14.98 11.37 -7.06
C VAL A 67 -15.40 12.17 -8.30
N ASN A 68 -14.43 12.53 -9.14
CA ASN A 68 -14.69 13.27 -10.37
C ASN A 68 -15.12 12.32 -11.49
N PRO A 69 -15.94 12.76 -12.46
CA PRO A 69 -16.33 11.94 -13.61
C PRO A 69 -15.16 11.50 -14.50
N ASP A 70 -14.07 12.27 -14.50
CA ASP A 70 -12.85 12.09 -15.29
C ASP A 70 -11.68 11.49 -14.48
N SER A 71 -11.94 11.01 -13.26
CA SER A 71 -10.96 10.42 -12.35
C SER A 71 -11.13 8.91 -12.23
N ASP A 72 -10.03 8.17 -12.19
CA ASP A 72 -10.03 6.76 -11.84
C ASP A 72 -10.21 6.59 -10.31
N TYR A 73 -11.41 6.17 -9.90
CA TYR A 73 -11.70 5.95 -8.49
C TYR A 73 -10.86 4.83 -7.86
N ASN A 74 -10.48 3.80 -8.61
CA ASN A 74 -9.64 2.73 -8.07
C ASN A 74 -8.25 3.26 -7.76
N GLN A 75 -7.70 4.10 -8.64
CA GLN A 75 -6.42 4.76 -8.40
C GLN A 75 -6.52 5.77 -7.25
N ALA A 76 -7.59 6.57 -7.17
CA ALA A 76 -7.81 7.51 -6.06
C ALA A 76 -7.91 6.76 -4.70
N ARG A 77 -8.57 5.59 -4.69
CA ARG A 77 -8.64 4.73 -3.51
C ARG A 77 -7.27 4.15 -3.16
N ALA A 78 -6.48 3.72 -4.12
CA ALA A 78 -5.11 3.22 -3.91
C ALA A 78 -4.22 4.33 -3.31
N ASN A 79 -4.25 5.52 -3.87
CA ASN A 79 -3.52 6.69 -3.34
C ASN A 79 -3.97 7.04 -1.90
N CYS A 80 -5.27 6.90 -1.61
CA CYS A 80 -5.79 7.11 -0.26
C CYS A 80 -5.28 6.04 0.72
N ILE A 81 -5.17 4.77 0.31
CA ILE A 81 -4.60 3.70 1.14
C ILE A 81 -3.15 4.03 1.50
N GLU A 82 -2.33 4.43 0.54
CA GLU A 82 -0.94 4.79 0.78
C GLU A 82 -0.81 5.98 1.75
N LEU A 83 -1.62 7.03 1.55
CA LEU A 83 -1.68 8.15 2.48
C LEU A 83 -2.08 7.71 3.89
N VAL A 84 -3.14 6.90 4.03
CA VAL A 84 -3.61 6.41 5.32
C VAL A 84 -2.53 5.60 6.03
N ARG A 85 -1.79 4.74 5.32
CA ARG A 85 -0.67 3.98 5.87
C ARG A 85 0.45 4.88 6.39
N GLN A 86 0.79 5.94 5.63
CA GLN A 86 1.78 6.93 6.08
C GLN A 86 1.33 7.61 7.37
N ILE A 87 0.07 8.04 7.44
CA ILE A 87 -0.49 8.67 8.65
C ILE A 87 -0.53 7.69 9.83
N MET A 88 -0.92 6.43 9.59
CA MET A 88 -0.92 5.38 10.60
C MET A 88 0.48 5.16 11.19
N ALA A 89 1.50 5.09 10.33
CA ALA A 89 2.89 4.92 10.76
C ALA A 89 3.44 6.15 11.49
N GLU A 90 3.14 7.37 11.00
CA GLU A 90 3.61 8.63 11.59
C GLU A 90 3.01 8.89 12.98
N LEU A 91 1.75 8.51 13.17
CA LEU A 91 0.99 8.82 14.39
C LEU A 91 0.71 7.59 15.26
N GLU A 92 1.31 6.44 14.93
CA GLU A 92 1.13 5.16 15.63
C GLU A 92 -0.35 4.74 15.78
N ILE A 93 -1.15 4.98 14.72
CA ILE A 93 -2.56 4.63 14.66
C ILE A 93 -2.70 3.24 14.02
N ASP A 94 -3.45 2.35 14.67
CA ASP A 94 -3.79 1.05 14.09
C ASP A 94 -4.93 1.14 13.06
N ALA A 95 -5.08 0.09 12.26
CA ALA A 95 -6.11 0.04 11.23
C ALA A 95 -7.54 0.03 11.79
N ASP A 96 -7.77 -0.33 13.05
CA ASP A 96 -9.10 -0.35 13.65
C ASP A 96 -9.62 1.07 13.89
N HIS A 97 -8.72 2.03 14.08
CA HIS A 97 -9.07 3.46 14.18
C HIS A 97 -9.30 4.13 12.82
N VAL A 98 -9.06 3.45 11.71
CA VAL A 98 -9.42 3.94 10.37
C VAL A 98 -10.88 3.59 10.09
N ILE A 99 -11.74 4.59 10.08
CA ILE A 99 -13.20 4.46 10.03
C ILE A 99 -13.81 5.30 8.89
N ARG A 100 -15.04 5.00 8.51
CA ARG A 100 -15.82 5.81 7.58
C ARG A 100 -16.60 6.90 8.31
N HIS A 101 -16.97 7.94 7.62
CA HIS A 101 -17.90 8.94 8.12
C HIS A 101 -19.23 8.31 8.58
N TYR A 102 -19.66 7.25 7.89
CA TYR A 102 -20.82 6.46 8.29
C TYR A 102 -20.67 5.84 9.68
N ASP A 103 -19.50 5.35 10.04
CA ASP A 103 -19.26 4.71 11.33
C ASP A 103 -19.31 5.74 12.47
N ALA A 104 -18.81 6.96 12.21
CA ALA A 104 -18.81 8.06 13.17
C ALA A 104 -20.17 8.75 13.32
N LYS A 105 -20.93 8.99 12.24
CA LYS A 105 -22.13 9.85 12.24
C LYS A 105 -23.33 9.27 11.49
N ARG A 106 -23.26 8.07 10.94
CA ARG A 106 -24.32 7.42 10.13
C ARG A 106 -24.66 8.19 8.84
N LYS A 107 -23.81 9.12 8.43
CA LYS A 107 -23.91 9.73 7.11
C LYS A 107 -23.58 8.70 6.02
N HIS A 108 -24.34 8.66 4.93
CA HIS A 108 -24.07 7.75 3.80
C HIS A 108 -22.80 8.19 3.03
N CYS A 109 -21.64 8.04 3.70
CA CYS A 109 -20.31 8.45 3.23
C CYS A 109 -19.23 7.52 3.81
N PRO A 110 -18.27 7.08 3.01
CA PRO A 110 -18.09 7.27 1.56
C PRO A 110 -19.13 6.46 0.77
N ARG A 111 -19.90 7.14 -0.09
CA ARG A 111 -21.03 6.53 -0.81
C ARG A 111 -20.63 5.25 -1.55
N LYS A 112 -19.60 5.31 -2.42
CA LYS A 112 -19.17 4.16 -3.22
C LYS A 112 -18.80 2.92 -2.37
N MET A 113 -18.18 3.11 -1.21
CA MET A 113 -17.81 2.01 -0.31
C MET A 113 -18.99 1.49 0.52
N LEU A 114 -20.07 2.27 0.65
CA LEU A 114 -21.31 1.82 1.29
C LEU A 114 -22.22 1.11 0.29
N ASP A 115 -22.29 1.61 -0.94
CA ASP A 115 -23.06 1.00 -2.02
C ASP A 115 -22.40 -0.32 -2.52
N GLN A 116 -21.08 -0.44 -2.38
CA GLN A 116 -20.27 -1.61 -2.71
C GLN A 116 -19.38 -1.98 -1.50
N PRO A 117 -19.90 -2.71 -0.50
CA PRO A 117 -19.20 -2.99 0.76
C PRO A 117 -17.84 -3.68 0.60
N GLN A 118 -17.65 -4.44 -0.48
CA GLN A 118 -16.38 -5.10 -0.77
C GLN A 118 -15.23 -4.08 -0.89
N LEU A 119 -15.49 -2.89 -1.45
CA LEU A 119 -14.47 -1.83 -1.56
C LEU A 119 -13.92 -1.38 -0.20
N TRP A 120 -14.78 -1.37 0.84
CA TRP A 120 -14.33 -1.07 2.20
C TRP A 120 -13.59 -2.26 2.83
N THR A 121 -14.09 -3.47 2.62
CA THR A 121 -13.40 -4.69 3.09
C THR A 121 -12.00 -4.78 2.51
N ASP A 122 -11.86 -4.59 1.19
CA ASP A 122 -10.55 -4.58 0.51
C ASP A 122 -9.64 -3.47 1.04
N PHE A 123 -10.19 -2.27 1.26
CA PHE A 123 -9.47 -1.13 1.84
C PHE A 123 -8.88 -1.49 3.20
N LYS A 124 -9.69 -2.06 4.11
CA LYS A 124 -9.25 -2.49 5.44
C LYS A 124 -8.24 -3.64 5.39
N ASN A 125 -8.46 -4.62 4.51
CA ASN A 125 -7.55 -5.75 4.34
C ASN A 125 -6.15 -5.27 3.93
N VAL A 126 -6.08 -4.33 2.99
CA VAL A 126 -4.79 -3.76 2.57
C VAL A 126 -4.12 -3.01 3.72
N LEU A 127 -4.84 -2.22 4.53
CA LEU A 127 -4.25 -1.52 5.67
C LEU A 127 -3.63 -2.47 6.71
N ASN A 128 -4.17 -3.68 6.85
CA ASN A 128 -3.67 -4.69 7.78
C ASN A 128 -2.53 -5.55 7.20
N GLN A 129 -2.19 -5.41 5.92
CA GLN A 129 -1.07 -6.15 5.35
C GLN A 129 0.27 -5.61 5.88
N PRO A 130 1.25 -6.48 6.14
CA PRO A 130 2.58 -6.03 6.50
C PRO A 130 3.18 -5.13 5.43
N THR A 131 4.00 -4.18 5.85
CA THR A 131 4.81 -3.35 4.96
C THR A 131 6.25 -3.85 4.99
N TYR A 132 6.88 -3.89 3.82
CA TYR A 132 8.27 -4.32 3.66
C TYR A 132 9.10 -3.18 3.08
N ALA A 133 10.35 -3.04 3.50
CA ALA A 133 11.30 -2.28 2.69
C ALA A 133 11.51 -3.03 1.37
N THR A 134 11.52 -2.33 0.22
CA THR A 134 11.84 -2.99 -1.06
C THR A 134 13.27 -3.50 -1.05
N GLY A 135 13.49 -4.68 -1.59
CA GLY A 135 14.80 -5.31 -1.64
C GLY A 135 14.86 -6.69 -0.99
N TRP A 136 16.09 -7.14 -0.74
CA TRP A 136 16.37 -8.42 -0.11
C TRP A 136 16.09 -8.40 1.39
N HIS A 137 15.46 -9.47 1.85
CA HIS A 137 15.22 -9.79 3.26
C HIS A 137 15.70 -11.20 3.57
N HIS A 138 16.08 -11.44 4.81
CA HIS A 138 16.48 -12.75 5.31
C HIS A 138 15.82 -13.02 6.66
N ASP A 139 15.26 -14.21 6.81
CA ASP A 139 14.73 -14.71 8.06
C ASP A 139 15.15 -16.16 8.31
N ASN A 140 14.54 -16.84 9.28
CA ASN A 140 14.89 -18.21 9.64
C ASN A 140 14.63 -19.24 8.53
N ASN A 141 13.86 -18.91 7.51
CA ASN A 141 13.47 -19.78 6.41
C ASN A 141 14.30 -19.53 5.12
N GLY A 142 15.02 -18.40 5.06
CA GLY A 142 15.88 -18.07 3.91
C GLY A 142 15.71 -16.64 3.41
N TRP A 143 16.25 -16.41 2.20
CA TRP A 143 16.17 -15.12 1.51
C TRP A 143 14.87 -14.97 0.73
N TRP A 144 14.26 -13.79 0.78
CA TRP A 144 13.12 -13.38 -0.04
C TRP A 144 13.27 -11.93 -0.48
N TYR A 145 12.54 -11.52 -1.52
CA TYR A 145 12.67 -10.19 -2.10
C TYR A 145 11.32 -9.47 -2.18
N ALA A 146 11.22 -8.32 -1.51
CA ALA A 146 10.08 -7.44 -1.62
C ALA A 146 10.23 -6.56 -2.88
N ASP A 147 9.30 -6.69 -3.84
CA ASP A 147 9.24 -5.89 -5.06
C ASP A 147 8.59 -4.54 -4.85
N THR A 148 7.69 -4.48 -3.85
CA THR A 148 7.01 -3.28 -3.39
C THR A 148 6.87 -3.31 -1.88
N GLN A 149 6.38 -2.23 -1.28
CA GLN A 149 6.11 -2.18 0.17
C GLN A 149 5.09 -3.23 0.66
N HIS A 150 4.35 -3.88 -0.24
CA HIS A 150 3.23 -4.76 0.13
C HIS A 150 3.25 -6.11 -0.57
N ASN A 151 4.28 -6.38 -1.36
CA ASN A 151 4.36 -7.60 -2.13
C ASN A 151 5.80 -8.12 -2.21
N TYR A 152 5.95 -9.42 -2.42
CA TYR A 152 7.22 -10.10 -2.61
C TYR A 152 7.07 -11.20 -3.66
N TYR A 153 8.17 -11.60 -4.29
CA TYR A 153 8.17 -12.59 -5.36
C TYR A 153 7.83 -13.98 -4.84
N ARG A 154 6.98 -14.70 -5.58
CA ARG A 154 6.61 -16.09 -5.33
C ARG A 154 6.38 -16.84 -6.63
N SER A 155 6.74 -18.13 -6.65
CA SER A 155 6.53 -19.04 -7.79
C SER A 155 6.98 -18.45 -9.13
N CYS A 156 8.11 -17.75 -9.15
CA CYS A 156 8.54 -17.04 -10.34
C CYS A 156 10.05 -16.89 -10.45
N TRP A 157 10.50 -16.74 -11.69
CA TRP A 157 11.86 -16.30 -12.01
C TRP A 157 11.96 -14.78 -11.94
N GLN A 158 13.06 -14.27 -11.37
CA GLN A 158 13.38 -12.85 -11.38
C GLN A 158 14.86 -12.62 -11.68
N THR A 159 15.13 -11.52 -12.38
CA THR A 159 16.50 -11.01 -12.56
C THR A 159 16.66 -9.77 -11.69
N ILE A 160 17.56 -9.84 -10.71
CA ILE A 160 17.83 -8.77 -9.74
C ILE A 160 19.33 -8.48 -9.80
N ASN A 161 19.71 -7.24 -10.08
CA ASN A 161 21.10 -6.80 -10.20
C ASN A 161 21.93 -7.72 -11.15
N HIS A 162 21.39 -8.02 -12.33
CA HIS A 162 22.00 -8.87 -13.36
C HIS A 162 22.13 -10.37 -13.00
N HIS A 163 21.66 -10.83 -11.85
CA HIS A 163 21.64 -12.24 -11.47
C HIS A 163 20.23 -12.79 -11.44
N ARG A 164 20.08 -14.06 -11.78
CA ARG A 164 18.79 -14.70 -11.92
C ARG A 164 18.51 -15.58 -10.71
N TYR A 165 17.27 -15.48 -10.19
CA TYR A 165 16.78 -16.18 -9.00
C TYR A 165 15.46 -16.85 -9.30
N TYR A 166 15.13 -17.91 -8.58
CA TYR A 166 13.78 -18.47 -8.56
C TYR A 166 13.24 -18.45 -7.14
N PHE A 167 12.04 -17.91 -6.99
CA PHE A 167 11.33 -17.87 -5.72
C PHE A 167 10.29 -18.99 -5.68
N ASN A 168 10.28 -19.78 -4.60
CA ASN A 168 9.32 -20.86 -4.38
C ASN A 168 7.89 -20.33 -4.10
N GLU A 169 6.95 -21.22 -3.83
CA GLU A 169 5.56 -20.85 -3.51
C GLU A 169 5.41 -20.07 -2.20
N ASP A 170 6.32 -20.27 -1.26
CA ASP A 170 6.37 -19.54 0.02
C ASP A 170 7.08 -18.19 -0.12
N GLY A 171 7.73 -17.93 -1.25
CA GLY A 171 8.43 -16.67 -1.55
C GLY A 171 9.91 -16.67 -1.24
N TYR A 172 10.52 -17.81 -0.89
CA TYR A 172 11.95 -17.89 -0.63
C TYR A 172 12.74 -18.22 -1.89
N ALA A 173 13.86 -17.53 -2.07
CA ALA A 173 14.81 -17.81 -3.14
C ALA A 173 15.45 -19.17 -2.93
N LEU A 174 15.53 -19.97 -4.01
CA LEU A 174 16.08 -21.31 -3.96
C LEU A 174 17.61 -21.31 -3.84
N THR A 175 18.12 -22.32 -3.14
CA THR A 175 19.55 -22.67 -3.06
C THR A 175 19.73 -24.13 -3.46
N ASP A 176 20.94 -24.51 -3.96
CA ASP A 176 21.25 -25.88 -4.33
C ASP A 176 20.46 -26.38 -5.58
N TRP A 177 20.27 -27.68 -5.73
CA TRP A 177 19.65 -28.30 -6.89
C TRP A 177 18.14 -28.34 -6.83
N HIS A 178 17.48 -27.76 -7.84
CA HIS A 178 16.03 -27.81 -7.97
C HIS A 178 15.58 -28.12 -9.39
N GLN A 179 14.49 -28.87 -9.51
CA GLN A 179 13.83 -29.11 -10.79
C GLN A 179 12.66 -28.12 -10.96
N ILE A 180 12.72 -27.30 -12.02
CA ILE A 180 11.69 -26.32 -12.36
C ILE A 180 11.29 -26.58 -13.82
N ASP A 181 9.98 -26.80 -14.04
CA ASP A 181 9.43 -27.10 -15.38
C ASP A 181 10.18 -28.26 -16.08
N GLY A 182 10.55 -29.31 -15.33
CA GLY A 182 11.24 -30.49 -15.85
C GLY A 182 12.74 -30.33 -16.14
N LYS A 183 13.34 -29.19 -15.89
CA LYS A 183 14.76 -28.90 -16.05
C LYS A 183 15.44 -28.74 -14.70
N TRP A 184 16.68 -29.24 -14.59
CA TRP A 184 17.49 -29.07 -13.39
C TRP A 184 18.25 -27.75 -13.43
N TYR A 185 18.24 -27.04 -12.26
CA TYR A 185 18.97 -25.80 -12.03
C TYR A 185 19.73 -25.89 -10.72
N TYR A 186 20.86 -25.20 -10.65
CA TYR A 186 21.68 -25.13 -9.45
C TYR A 186 21.83 -23.68 -9.05
N PHE A 187 21.55 -23.39 -7.77
CA PHE A 187 21.62 -22.05 -7.19
C PHE A 187 22.70 -22.02 -6.12
N GLU A 188 23.41 -20.89 -5.96
CA GLU A 188 24.48 -20.71 -4.98
C GLU A 188 23.98 -21.00 -3.54
N PRO A 189 24.48 -22.07 -2.89
CA PRO A 189 23.98 -22.47 -1.57
C PRO A 189 24.81 -21.90 -0.41
N THR A 190 25.93 -21.23 -0.68
CA THR A 190 26.89 -20.82 0.36
C THR A 190 26.33 -19.65 1.15
N ALA A 191 25.96 -19.89 2.41
CA ALA A 191 25.48 -18.86 3.31
C ALA A 191 26.51 -17.72 3.47
N GLY A 192 26.02 -16.49 3.30
CA GLY A 192 26.86 -15.28 3.35
C GLY A 192 27.66 -14.99 2.07
N HIS A 193 27.51 -15.82 1.02
CA HIS A 193 28.08 -15.50 -0.28
C HIS A 193 27.38 -14.26 -0.87
N PRO A 194 28.10 -13.29 -1.51
CA PRO A 194 27.48 -12.09 -2.09
C PRO A 194 26.37 -12.37 -3.11
N LEU A 195 26.40 -13.56 -3.74
CA LEU A 195 25.43 -14.03 -4.74
C LEU A 195 24.69 -15.29 -4.26
N GLU A 196 24.49 -15.44 -2.95
CA GLU A 196 23.68 -16.52 -2.39
C GLU A 196 22.31 -16.57 -3.08
N CYS A 197 21.81 -17.76 -3.40
CA CYS A 197 20.59 -18.02 -4.18
C CYS A 197 20.64 -17.67 -5.67
N ALA A 198 21.76 -17.16 -6.21
CA ALA A 198 21.86 -16.85 -7.63
C ALA A 198 22.03 -18.12 -8.48
N LEU A 199 21.37 -18.15 -9.65
CA LEU A 199 21.45 -19.24 -10.60
C LEU A 199 22.88 -19.39 -11.14
N TYR A 200 23.41 -20.61 -11.07
CA TYR A 200 24.66 -21.00 -11.77
C TYR A 200 24.45 -21.14 -13.26
N VAL A 201 25.42 -20.67 -14.02
CA VAL A 201 25.53 -20.88 -15.46
C VAL A 201 26.90 -21.42 -15.80
N THR A 202 27.01 -22.09 -16.94
CA THR A 202 28.31 -22.49 -17.51
C THR A 202 28.78 -21.34 -18.39
N ASP A 203 29.91 -20.75 -18.06
CA ASP A 203 30.53 -19.69 -18.87
C ASP A 203 31.25 -20.24 -20.12
N ALA A 204 31.83 -19.34 -20.91
CA ALA A 204 32.53 -19.71 -22.15
C ALA A 204 33.75 -20.63 -21.93
N ASP A 205 34.33 -20.63 -20.74
CA ASP A 205 35.47 -21.45 -20.35
C ASP A 205 35.04 -22.79 -19.74
N GLY A 206 33.73 -23.05 -19.64
CA GLY A 206 33.17 -24.26 -19.07
C GLY A 206 33.12 -24.25 -17.54
N ALA A 207 33.48 -23.14 -16.89
CA ALA A 207 33.36 -22.99 -15.45
C ALA A 207 31.91 -22.73 -15.08
N GLN A 208 31.46 -23.34 -13.97
CA GLN A 208 30.13 -23.13 -13.41
C GLN A 208 30.22 -22.14 -12.26
N ARG A 209 29.45 -21.06 -12.32
CA ARG A 209 29.39 -20.00 -11.30
C ARG A 209 28.05 -19.24 -11.37
N PRO A 210 27.67 -18.48 -10.31
CA PRO A 210 26.54 -17.58 -10.42
C PRO A 210 26.72 -16.66 -11.63
N GLY A 211 25.75 -16.72 -12.57
CA GLY A 211 25.88 -16.05 -13.87
C GLY A 211 25.21 -14.66 -13.88
N GLU A 212 25.70 -13.81 -14.80
CA GLU A 212 25.04 -12.56 -15.17
C GLU A 212 24.11 -12.74 -16.36
N PHE A 213 22.97 -11.99 -16.40
CA PHE A 213 21.93 -12.06 -17.43
C PHE A 213 21.53 -10.67 -17.92
#